data_3f9683d2d9c6873f160bff988856ecdd
#
_entry.id   3f9683d2d9c6873f160bff988856ecdd
#
_cell.length_a   1.000
_cell.length_b   1.000
_cell.length_c   1.000
_cell.angle_alpha   90.00
_cell.angle_beta   90.00
_cell.angle_gamma   90.00
#
_symmetry.space_group_name_H-M   'P 1'
#
loop_
_entity.id
_entity.type
_entity.pdbx_description
1 polymer ?
#
loop_
_entity_poly.entity_id
_entity_poly.type
_entity_poly.pdbx_seq_one_letter_code
_entity_poly.pdbx_strand_id
1 'polypeptide(L)'
;MSKSLRIAGLILVLMLVLAPGTSALAAEGDAAAGARMDLAGLGAGIGAGLVAIGAGRGIGRFAAAAAEGIARQPSAASSIVGAVNLPLFLLEGVAIIGLVVCLLVVFTR
;
A
#
# COMPACT_ATOMS: atom_id res chain seq x y z
N MET A 1 -18.24 17.51 5.19
CA MET A 1 -18.04 16.20 5.81
C MET A 1 -17.47 16.43 7.19
N SER A 2 -18.23 16.10 8.25
CA SER A 2 -17.85 16.37 9.65
C SER A 2 -16.61 15.54 10.05
N LYS A 3 -15.78 16.06 10.97
CA LYS A 3 -14.60 15.35 11.48
C LYS A 3 -14.96 13.97 12.06
N SER A 4 -16.14 13.86 12.67
CA SER A 4 -16.69 12.60 13.20
C SER A 4 -16.93 11.54 12.12
N LEU A 5 -17.38 11.92 10.93
CA LEU A 5 -17.62 10.99 9.82
C LEU A 5 -16.31 10.42 9.26
N ARG A 6 -15.23 11.22 9.26
CA ARG A 6 -13.88 10.76 8.83
C ARG A 6 -13.26 9.82 9.85
N ILE A 7 -13.46 10.10 11.14
CA ILE A 7 -12.98 9.22 12.22
C ILE A 7 -13.74 7.91 12.23
N ALA A 8 -15.07 7.94 12.08
CA ALA A 8 -15.89 6.73 11.98
C ALA A 8 -15.51 5.88 10.76
N GLY A 9 -15.22 6.49 9.61
CA GLY A 9 -14.74 5.78 8.41
C GLY A 9 -13.37 5.13 8.63
N LEU A 10 -12.43 5.81 9.30
CA LEU A 10 -11.12 5.27 9.64
C LEU A 10 -11.22 4.09 10.64
N ILE A 11 -12.09 4.19 11.63
CA ILE A 11 -12.34 3.12 12.61
C ILE A 11 -12.98 1.91 11.90
N LEU A 12 -13.93 2.14 10.98
CA LEU A 12 -14.57 1.08 10.22
C LEU A 12 -13.56 0.34 9.31
N VAL A 13 -12.69 1.06 8.64
CA VAL A 13 -11.62 0.48 7.79
C VAL A 13 -10.62 -0.29 8.66
N LEU A 14 -10.23 0.25 9.81
CA LEU A 14 -9.34 -0.42 10.75
C LEU A 14 -9.99 -1.69 11.32
N MET A 15 -11.27 -1.65 11.66
CA MET A 15 -12.05 -2.82 12.08
C MET A 15 -12.17 -3.87 10.98
N LEU A 16 -12.37 -3.45 9.73
CA LEU A 16 -12.48 -4.37 8.58
C LEU A 16 -11.15 -5.05 8.27
N VAL A 17 -10.02 -4.34 8.44
CA VAL A 17 -8.66 -4.89 8.26
C VAL A 17 -8.26 -5.84 9.40
N LEU A 18 -8.75 -5.59 10.63
CA LEU A 18 -8.48 -6.42 11.81
C LEU A 18 -9.47 -7.59 11.98
N ALA A 19 -10.67 -7.51 11.38
CA ALA A 19 -11.72 -8.50 11.53
C ALA A 19 -11.41 -9.91 10.96
N PRO A 20 -10.68 -10.07 9.85
CA PRO A 20 -10.35 -11.41 9.35
C PRO A 20 -9.41 -12.19 10.26
N GLY A 21 -8.58 -11.48 11.07
CA GLY A 21 -7.66 -12.13 12.00
C GLY A 21 -8.32 -12.69 13.26
N THR A 22 -9.47 -12.14 13.67
CA THR A 22 -10.13 -12.56 14.90
C THR A 22 -11.03 -13.77 14.72
N SER A 23 -11.60 -13.99 13.53
CA SER A 23 -12.41 -15.17 13.22
C SER A 23 -11.59 -16.46 13.09
N ALA A 24 -10.32 -16.36 12.70
CA ALA A 24 -9.40 -17.51 12.67
C ALA A 24 -8.93 -17.93 14.06
N LEU A 25 -9.03 -17.05 15.07
CA LEU A 25 -8.65 -17.33 16.46
C LEU A 25 -9.77 -18.00 17.27
N ALA A 26 -11.01 -18.02 16.74
CA ALA A 26 -12.18 -18.54 17.45
C ALA A 26 -12.57 -19.98 17.06
N ALA A 27 -11.95 -20.58 16.06
CA ALA A 27 -12.22 -21.93 15.62
C ALA A 27 -11.03 -22.83 16.00
N GLU A 28 -11.29 -23.69 16.97
CA GLU A 28 -10.60 -24.92 17.32
C GLU A 28 -9.77 -24.94 18.61
N GLY A 29 -10.28 -25.81 19.51
CA GLY A 29 -9.76 -26.13 20.80
C GLY A 29 -8.55 -27.07 20.81
N ASP A 30 -7.55 -26.80 19.99
CA ASP A 30 -6.19 -27.35 20.11
C ASP A 30 -5.20 -26.18 20.21
N ALA A 31 -5.48 -25.33 21.17
CA ALA A 31 -5.01 -23.95 21.22
C ALA A 31 -3.55 -23.76 21.69
N ALA A 32 -2.79 -24.80 21.94
CA ALA A 32 -1.40 -24.64 22.42
C ALA A 32 -0.35 -24.63 21.30
N ALA A 33 -0.66 -25.13 20.11
CA ALA A 33 0.26 -25.16 18.96
C ALA A 33 -0.01 -24.07 17.92
N GLY A 34 -1.22 -23.51 17.87
CA GLY A 34 -1.70 -22.60 16.81
C GLY A 34 -1.53 -21.10 17.09
N ALA A 35 -1.27 -20.71 18.32
CA ALA A 35 -1.23 -19.28 18.69
C ALA A 35 0.17 -18.65 18.63
N ARG A 36 1.10 -19.22 17.88
CA ARG A 36 2.29 -18.46 17.47
C ARG A 36 1.83 -17.48 16.40
N MET A 37 1.55 -16.25 16.85
CA MET A 37 1.29 -15.14 15.93
C MET A 37 2.44 -15.12 14.94
N ASP A 38 2.11 -15.37 13.66
CA ASP A 38 3.09 -15.38 12.59
C ASP A 38 3.56 -13.94 12.32
N LEU A 39 4.51 -13.48 13.15
CA LEU A 39 5.05 -12.13 13.12
C LEU A 39 5.63 -11.75 11.76
N ALA A 40 6.15 -12.74 11.01
CA ALA A 40 6.72 -12.46 9.72
C ALA A 40 5.62 -12.31 8.64
N GLY A 41 4.49 -13.10 8.68
CA GLY A 41 3.31 -12.87 7.83
C GLY A 41 2.62 -11.55 8.15
N LEU A 42 2.49 -11.23 9.42
CA LEU A 42 2.00 -9.92 9.83
C LEU A 42 2.90 -8.80 9.30
N GLY A 43 4.23 -8.95 9.48
CA GLY A 43 5.21 -7.99 8.97
C GLY A 43 5.18 -7.86 7.45
N ALA A 44 5.06 -8.98 6.73
CA ALA A 44 4.93 -8.98 5.26
C ALA A 44 3.65 -8.28 4.81
N GLY A 45 2.52 -8.54 5.47
CA GLY A 45 1.24 -7.88 5.16
C GLY A 45 1.28 -6.37 5.39
N ILE A 46 1.81 -5.93 6.54
CA ILE A 46 2.00 -4.51 6.84
C ILE A 46 2.99 -3.88 5.84
N GLY A 47 4.10 -4.56 5.57
CA GLY A 47 5.10 -4.10 4.60
C GLY A 47 4.52 -3.89 3.20
N ALA A 48 3.75 -4.86 2.70
CA ALA A 48 3.08 -4.76 1.42
C ALA A 48 2.07 -3.59 1.37
N GLY A 49 1.31 -3.38 2.45
CA GLY A 49 0.41 -2.24 2.57
C GLY A 49 1.14 -0.90 2.53
N LEU A 50 2.27 -0.78 3.24
CA LEU A 50 3.09 0.42 3.24
C LEU A 50 3.72 0.70 1.87
N VAL A 51 4.19 -0.33 1.17
CA VAL A 51 4.70 -0.21 -0.21
C VAL A 51 3.61 0.31 -1.13
N ALA A 52 2.40 -0.27 -1.07
CA ALA A 52 1.28 0.15 -1.91
C ALA A 52 0.87 1.62 -1.65
N ILE A 53 0.78 2.02 -0.37
CA ILE A 53 0.45 3.40 0.01
C ILE A 53 1.56 4.36 -0.43
N GLY A 54 2.82 3.99 -0.19
CA GLY A 54 3.98 4.81 -0.56
C GLY A 54 4.08 5.04 -2.06
N ALA A 55 4.00 3.96 -2.85
CA ALA A 55 4.03 4.01 -4.31
C ALA A 55 2.84 4.79 -4.87
N GLY A 56 1.61 4.49 -4.43
CA GLY A 56 0.41 5.19 -4.89
C GLY A 56 0.46 6.69 -4.60
N ARG A 57 0.96 7.08 -3.42
CA ARG A 57 1.12 8.49 -3.07
C ARG A 57 2.22 9.16 -3.88
N GLY A 58 3.34 8.46 -4.14
CA GLY A 58 4.42 8.94 -4.99
C GLY A 58 3.96 9.18 -6.43
N ILE A 59 3.38 8.16 -7.04
CA ILE A 59 2.86 8.22 -8.42
C ILE A 59 1.79 9.32 -8.54
N GLY A 60 0.86 9.40 -7.58
CA GLY A 60 -0.18 10.43 -7.58
C GLY A 60 0.38 11.85 -7.55
N ARG A 61 1.45 12.11 -6.80
CA ARG A 61 2.11 13.42 -6.77
C ARG A 61 2.81 13.76 -8.08
N PHE A 62 3.50 12.81 -8.70
CA PHE A 62 4.12 12.99 -10.01
C PHE A 62 3.06 13.30 -11.07
N ALA A 63 1.98 12.52 -11.10
CA ALA A 63 0.90 12.70 -12.06
C ALA A 63 0.22 14.06 -11.90
N ALA A 64 -0.06 14.48 -10.66
CA ALA A 64 -0.65 15.79 -10.39
C ALA A 64 0.28 16.93 -10.83
N ALA A 65 1.57 16.87 -10.50
CA ALA A 65 2.54 17.89 -10.90
C ALA A 65 2.69 17.98 -12.42
N ALA A 66 2.72 16.81 -13.10
CA ALA A 66 2.78 16.77 -14.56
C ALA A 66 1.51 17.40 -15.21
N ALA A 67 0.33 17.04 -14.69
CA ALA A 67 -0.94 17.58 -15.19
C ALA A 67 -1.01 19.11 -15.01
N GLU A 68 -0.59 19.62 -13.85
CA GLU A 68 -0.51 21.06 -13.61
C GLU A 68 0.50 21.75 -14.54
N GLY A 69 1.66 21.13 -14.75
CA GLY A 69 2.67 21.66 -15.67
C GLY A 69 2.14 21.76 -17.10
N ILE A 70 1.45 20.73 -17.59
CA ILE A 70 0.85 20.70 -18.93
C ILE A 70 -0.27 21.73 -19.02
N ALA A 71 -1.09 21.88 -17.98
CA ALA A 71 -2.18 22.87 -17.98
C ALA A 71 -1.65 24.32 -18.09
N ARG A 72 -0.49 24.60 -17.47
CA ARG A 72 0.16 25.93 -17.56
C ARG A 72 0.92 26.13 -18.88
N GLN A 73 1.51 25.09 -19.43
CA GLN A 73 2.31 25.14 -20.66
C GLN A 73 1.96 23.96 -21.59
N PRO A 74 0.84 24.03 -22.32
CA PRO A 74 0.44 22.95 -23.22
C PRO A 74 1.46 22.61 -24.31
N SER A 75 2.22 23.60 -24.76
CA SER A 75 3.30 23.42 -25.76
C SER A 75 4.47 22.60 -25.26
N ALA A 76 4.66 22.51 -23.93
CA ALA A 76 5.73 21.73 -23.30
C ALA A 76 5.29 20.33 -22.88
N ALA A 77 4.08 19.89 -23.23
CA ALA A 77 3.49 18.64 -22.78
C ALA A 77 4.40 17.42 -23.02
N SER A 78 5.00 17.30 -24.21
CA SER A 78 5.88 16.19 -24.56
C SER A 78 7.15 16.15 -23.69
N SER A 79 7.74 17.33 -23.43
CA SER A 79 8.91 17.45 -22.59
C SER A 79 8.62 17.12 -21.12
N ILE A 80 7.47 17.54 -20.61
CA ILE A 80 7.01 17.25 -19.24
C ILE A 80 6.77 15.75 -19.08
N VAL A 81 6.05 15.12 -20.00
CA VAL A 81 5.80 13.68 -19.97
C VAL A 81 7.12 12.90 -20.07
N GLY A 82 8.03 13.29 -20.94
CA GLY A 82 9.35 12.66 -21.05
C GLY A 82 10.17 12.74 -19.76
N ALA A 83 10.14 13.89 -19.08
CA ALA A 83 10.84 14.08 -17.81
C ALA A 83 10.26 13.27 -16.66
N VAL A 84 8.95 13.01 -16.68
CA VAL A 84 8.23 12.31 -15.60
C VAL A 84 8.23 10.80 -15.78
N ASN A 85 8.26 10.30 -17.01
CA ASN A 85 8.17 8.86 -17.31
C ASN A 85 9.29 8.04 -16.66
N LEU A 86 10.53 8.47 -16.72
CA LEU A 86 11.64 7.71 -16.16
C LEU A 86 11.55 7.60 -14.63
N PRO A 87 11.36 8.69 -13.86
CA PRO A 87 11.16 8.59 -12.42
C PRO A 87 9.93 7.76 -12.02
N LEU A 88 8.84 7.82 -12.77
CA LEU A 88 7.65 6.99 -12.53
C LEU A 88 7.95 5.51 -12.69
N PHE A 89 8.62 5.13 -13.77
CA PHE A 89 9.02 3.75 -14.03
C PHE A 89 9.95 3.21 -12.94
N LEU A 90 10.92 4.01 -12.49
CA LEU A 90 11.80 3.64 -11.38
C LEU A 90 11.03 3.45 -10.06
N LEU A 91 10.06 4.32 -9.77
CA LEU A 91 9.22 4.23 -8.58
C LEU A 91 8.38 2.96 -8.61
N GLU A 92 7.80 2.62 -9.76
CA GLU A 92 7.04 1.38 -9.96
C GLU A 92 7.93 0.15 -9.76
N GLY A 93 9.14 0.16 -10.32
CA GLY A 93 10.12 -0.92 -10.13
C GLY A 93 10.48 -1.14 -8.66
N VAL A 94 10.73 -0.09 -7.89
CA VAL A 94 11.00 -0.19 -6.45
C VAL A 94 9.78 -0.74 -5.70
N ALA A 95 8.57 -0.34 -6.07
CA ALA A 95 7.34 -0.85 -5.46
C ALA A 95 7.16 -2.35 -5.74
N ILE A 96 7.39 -2.81 -6.97
CA ILE A 96 7.34 -4.22 -7.33
C ILE A 96 8.36 -5.04 -6.51
N ILE A 97 9.60 -4.57 -6.43
CA ILE A 97 10.65 -5.23 -5.63
C ILE A 97 10.22 -5.33 -4.16
N GLY A 98 9.67 -4.25 -3.58
CA GLY A 98 9.19 -4.26 -2.21
C GLY A 98 8.07 -5.27 -1.97
N LEU A 99 7.12 -5.39 -2.89
CA LEU A 99 6.04 -6.38 -2.83
C LEU A 99 6.57 -7.81 -2.98
N VAL A 100 7.53 -8.03 -3.88
CA VAL A 100 8.18 -9.35 -4.07
C VAL A 100 8.92 -9.77 -2.80
N VAL A 101 9.63 -8.87 -2.13
CA VAL A 101 10.29 -9.16 -0.86
C VAL A 101 9.28 -9.57 0.21
N CYS A 102 8.16 -8.84 0.33
CA CYS A 102 7.09 -9.20 1.26
C CYS A 102 6.49 -10.59 0.94
N LEU A 103 6.30 -10.89 -0.34
CA LEU A 103 5.81 -12.18 -0.80
C LEU A 103 6.80 -13.31 -0.48
N LEU A 104 8.09 -13.11 -0.74
CA LEU A 104 9.14 -14.09 -0.42
C LEU A 104 9.18 -14.42 1.08
N VAL A 105 9.00 -13.44 1.95
CA VAL A 105 8.92 -13.68 3.41
C VAL A 105 7.79 -14.66 3.75
N VAL A 106 6.67 -14.64 3.03
CA VAL A 106 5.56 -15.58 3.26
C VAL A 106 5.88 -16.98 2.73
N PHE A 107 6.58 -17.10 1.60
CA PHE A 107 6.86 -18.40 0.97
C PHE A 107 8.10 -19.12 1.48
N THR A 108 9.03 -18.42 2.11
CA THR A 108 10.28 -19.01 2.61
C THR A 108 10.21 -19.56 4.03
N ARG A 109 9.04 -19.72 4.59
CA ARG A 109 8.78 -20.27 5.91
C ARG A 109 8.54 -21.75 5.91
#